data_69fbaf577cc7ccf497f9155e7202ad5c
#
_entry.id   69fbaf577cc7ccf497f9155e7202ad5c
#
_cell.length_a   1.000
_cell.length_b   1.000
_cell.length_c   1.000
_cell.angle_alpha   90.00
_cell.angle_beta   90.00
_cell.angle_gamma   90.00
#
_symmetry.space_group_name_H-M   'P 1'
#
loop_
_entity.id
_entity.type
_entity.pdbx_description
1 polymer ?
#
loop_
_entity_poly.entity_id
_entity_poly.type
_entity_poly.pdbx_seq_one_letter_code
_entity_poly.pdbx_strand_id
1 'polypeptide(L)'
;MRRLSDVTLEEAIKTIEANTQFVFFFSNSAVDMTKHVDLNVKNGNIKEVLNQILSSYKYRIEDNKIVLLGEVQQDGKIWGVVSDAFGPIAGANVVVKGTTNGTITDMDGRFSLDAPKGAKLQISYIGYITKELTVDTKTDYVIELVEDSQALEEVVVVGYGTEKKVNVIGSIAQIGSEKLENRSTPQLSNVLTGQMAGVTVIQRSGRPGNSGGEIRVRGVGSFGGESNKSDALVLIDGIPGKLNDVSSEDVESISVLKDASTAAIYGSRAANGVILVTTKTGKEGKVSVGYNGYVGFNTPTALPEFVDTWQYATLYNEAVGREAYTQEEIQKFRDGSDPDHYANARYLDEVFSRKGLQTGHDVTINGGNAENKYMVSFGYLKQNGIVEKNDYQRYNARVNLINEILPGLKLTSRLSGVYGNRKEPMAPGGDDADNMLVLIQKALRFPGLTPTILSDGSFGAGRELHGTPAGWIKSDSFYENPEFSLNANVRLDYNPIKDLQLSAIGAYTYTNGEERTYRSTMKLSGDRVLGPSELKHKMGKTIYKTFQATAEYNKTIGGHTFGILAGYSWEQEDYRYVQGSRDKFPGNDLPYLNAGSPDNQKSE
;
A
#
# COMPACT_ATOMS: atom_id res chain seq x y z
N MET A 1 -71.02 -16.69 21.58
CA MET A 1 -70.67 -15.83 20.41
C MET A 1 -71.38 -16.30 19.16
N ARG A 2 -71.89 -15.39 18.35
CA ARG A 2 -72.55 -15.73 17.08
C ARG A 2 -71.52 -16.14 16.01
N ARG A 3 -71.88 -17.04 15.12
CA ARG A 3 -71.09 -17.37 13.94
C ARG A 3 -71.06 -16.15 13.02
N LEU A 4 -69.86 -15.67 12.73
CA LEU A 4 -69.62 -14.61 11.73
C LEU A 4 -68.93 -15.26 10.54
N SER A 5 -69.48 -15.10 9.34
CA SER A 5 -68.90 -15.59 8.12
C SER A 5 -68.63 -14.41 7.15
N ASP A 6 -67.49 -14.45 6.51
CA ASP A 6 -67.07 -13.43 5.50
C ASP A 6 -67.00 -12.00 6.07
N VAL A 7 -66.40 -11.86 7.27
CA VAL A 7 -66.16 -10.57 7.92
C VAL A 7 -64.71 -10.16 7.78
N THR A 8 -64.41 -8.85 7.82
CA THR A 8 -63.03 -8.38 7.79
C THR A 8 -62.29 -8.76 9.07
N LEU A 9 -60.96 -8.93 9.00
CA LEU A 9 -60.12 -9.21 10.14
C LEU A 9 -60.28 -8.15 11.25
N GLU A 10 -60.46 -6.86 10.82
CA GLU A 10 -60.74 -5.77 11.73
C GLU A 10 -62.04 -5.97 12.52
N GLU A 11 -63.12 -6.36 11.87
CA GLU A 11 -64.41 -6.62 12.48
C GLU A 11 -64.36 -7.85 13.40
N ALA A 12 -63.63 -8.90 13.02
CA ALA A 12 -63.42 -10.06 13.82
C ALA A 12 -62.63 -9.73 15.11
N ILE A 13 -61.59 -8.95 15.02
CA ILE A 13 -60.79 -8.47 16.17
C ILE A 13 -61.64 -7.62 17.12
N LYS A 14 -62.36 -6.61 16.59
CA LYS A 14 -63.26 -5.76 17.39
C LYS A 14 -64.33 -6.59 18.11
N THR A 15 -64.83 -7.64 17.47
CA THR A 15 -65.83 -8.53 18.10
C THR A 15 -65.23 -9.36 19.23
N ILE A 16 -63.97 -9.80 19.11
CA ILE A 16 -63.28 -10.54 20.17
C ILE A 16 -62.98 -9.59 21.35
N GLU A 17 -62.48 -8.40 21.10
CA GLU A 17 -62.20 -7.40 22.14
C GLU A 17 -63.48 -7.01 22.90
N ALA A 18 -64.58 -6.82 22.21
CA ALA A 18 -65.87 -6.44 22.83
C ALA A 18 -66.46 -7.57 23.72
N ASN A 19 -66.10 -8.85 23.49
CA ASN A 19 -66.67 -9.98 24.18
C ASN A 19 -65.70 -10.74 25.09
N THR A 20 -64.45 -10.27 25.22
CA THR A 20 -63.38 -10.86 26.02
C THR A 20 -62.55 -9.78 26.67
N GLN A 21 -61.63 -10.16 27.56
CA GLN A 21 -60.66 -9.26 28.18
C GLN A 21 -59.36 -9.08 27.37
N PHE A 22 -59.26 -9.66 26.15
CA PHE A 22 -58.08 -9.61 25.32
C PHE A 22 -58.08 -8.32 24.46
N VAL A 23 -56.87 -7.72 24.30
CA VAL A 23 -56.62 -6.55 23.49
C VAL A 23 -55.54 -6.88 22.46
N PHE A 24 -55.75 -6.51 21.21
CA PHE A 24 -54.82 -6.78 20.11
C PHE A 24 -53.87 -5.61 19.88
N PHE A 25 -52.58 -5.92 19.69
CA PHE A 25 -51.52 -5.00 19.34
C PHE A 25 -50.90 -5.42 18.01
N PHE A 26 -50.89 -4.52 17.05
CA PHE A 26 -50.31 -4.76 15.73
C PHE A 26 -49.81 -3.45 15.08
N SER A 27 -48.93 -3.59 14.07
CA SER A 27 -48.56 -2.46 13.19
C SER A 27 -49.42 -2.50 11.94
N ASN A 28 -50.01 -1.37 11.58
CA ASN A 28 -50.84 -1.26 10.36
C ASN A 28 -50.07 -1.57 9.06
N SER A 29 -48.74 -1.54 9.09
CA SER A 29 -47.89 -1.94 7.97
C SER A 29 -47.59 -3.44 7.91
N ALA A 30 -47.88 -4.21 8.99
CA ALA A 30 -47.52 -5.60 9.12
C ALA A 30 -48.74 -6.56 9.04
N VAL A 31 -49.97 -6.03 9.11
CA VAL A 31 -51.22 -6.81 9.14
C VAL A 31 -52.24 -6.19 8.19
N ASP A 32 -52.71 -6.97 7.22
CA ASP A 32 -53.83 -6.57 6.33
C ASP A 32 -55.17 -6.76 7.03
N MET A 33 -55.71 -5.67 7.54
CA MET A 33 -56.97 -5.64 8.30
C MET A 33 -58.21 -5.80 7.43
N THR A 34 -58.10 -5.68 6.08
CA THR A 34 -59.20 -5.81 5.10
C THR A 34 -59.42 -7.26 4.72
N LYS A 35 -58.55 -8.18 5.13
CA LYS A 35 -58.65 -9.61 4.81
C LYS A 35 -59.90 -10.22 5.42
N HIS A 36 -60.66 -10.94 4.63
CA HIS A 36 -61.89 -11.61 5.07
C HIS A 36 -61.60 -12.94 5.77
N VAL A 37 -62.27 -13.18 6.92
CA VAL A 37 -62.10 -14.36 7.77
C VAL A 37 -63.46 -14.88 8.27
N ASP A 38 -63.51 -16.19 8.52
CA ASP A 38 -64.65 -16.82 9.12
C ASP A 38 -64.39 -17.07 10.60
N LEU A 39 -65.34 -16.66 11.45
CA LEU A 39 -65.31 -16.88 12.88
C LEU A 39 -66.42 -17.85 13.32
N ASN A 40 -66.08 -19.05 13.75
CA ASN A 40 -67.03 -20.03 14.21
C ASN A 40 -66.62 -20.56 15.62
N VAL A 41 -67.19 -20.01 16.67
CA VAL A 41 -66.87 -20.35 18.04
C VAL A 41 -67.91 -21.28 18.64
N LYS A 42 -67.57 -22.56 18.78
CA LYS A 42 -68.44 -23.55 19.46
C LYS A 42 -68.15 -23.73 20.94
N ASN A 43 -66.94 -23.54 21.42
CA ASN A 43 -66.53 -23.62 22.85
C ASN A 43 -65.35 -22.66 23.07
N GLY A 44 -65.48 -21.75 24.01
CA GLY A 44 -64.70 -20.55 24.31
C GLY A 44 -63.19 -20.62 24.52
N ASN A 45 -62.43 -21.38 23.74
CA ASN A 45 -60.97 -21.37 23.82
C ASN A 45 -60.41 -20.31 22.88
N ILE A 46 -59.82 -19.24 23.43
CA ILE A 46 -59.25 -18.12 22.66
C ILE A 46 -58.19 -18.58 21.64
N LYS A 47 -57.37 -19.58 21.97
CA LYS A 47 -56.37 -20.09 21.05
C LYS A 47 -56.95 -20.71 19.77
N GLU A 48 -58.09 -21.42 19.88
CA GLU A 48 -58.76 -21.99 18.74
C GLU A 48 -59.36 -20.89 17.83
N VAL A 49 -59.91 -19.88 18.47
CA VAL A 49 -60.45 -18.70 17.76
C VAL A 49 -59.34 -17.97 17.01
N LEU A 50 -58.20 -17.71 17.67
CA LEU A 50 -57.05 -17.04 17.05
C LEU A 50 -56.46 -17.87 15.90
N ASN A 51 -56.36 -19.19 16.05
CA ASN A 51 -55.87 -20.05 14.98
C ASN A 51 -56.79 -20.04 13.73
N GLN A 52 -58.10 -19.80 13.91
CA GLN A 52 -59.02 -19.68 12.78
C GLN A 52 -58.84 -18.35 12.01
N ILE A 53 -58.76 -17.22 12.74
CA ILE A 53 -58.73 -15.90 12.11
C ILE A 53 -57.30 -15.41 11.81
N LEU A 54 -56.28 -15.92 12.50
CA LEU A 54 -54.88 -15.54 12.39
C LEU A 54 -53.99 -16.64 11.79
N SER A 55 -54.55 -17.56 11.03
CA SER A 55 -53.79 -18.68 10.42
C SER A 55 -52.61 -18.22 9.53
N SER A 56 -52.67 -17.00 8.99
CA SER A 56 -51.64 -16.40 8.15
C SER A 56 -50.67 -15.45 8.91
N TYR A 57 -50.85 -15.30 10.23
CA TYR A 57 -50.08 -14.37 11.04
C TYR A 57 -49.39 -15.06 12.22
N LYS A 58 -48.15 -14.65 12.52
CA LYS A 58 -47.50 -15.03 13.79
C LYS A 58 -48.03 -14.14 14.90
N TYR A 59 -48.45 -14.75 16.03
CA TYR A 59 -48.91 -13.98 17.18
C TYR A 59 -48.32 -14.52 18.47
N ARG A 60 -48.28 -13.68 19.50
CA ARG A 60 -47.89 -14.03 20.88
C ARG A 60 -48.96 -13.54 21.82
N ILE A 61 -49.30 -14.36 22.84
CA ILE A 61 -50.21 -14.00 23.91
C ILE A 61 -49.38 -13.72 25.17
N GLU A 62 -49.48 -12.51 25.71
CA GLU A 62 -48.86 -12.09 26.96
C GLU A 62 -49.96 -11.56 27.87
N ASP A 63 -50.33 -12.34 28.91
CA ASP A 63 -51.48 -12.06 29.77
C ASP A 63 -52.76 -11.85 28.95
N ASN A 64 -53.33 -10.64 28.96
CA ASN A 64 -54.53 -10.25 28.20
C ASN A 64 -54.22 -9.52 26.88
N LYS A 65 -52.94 -9.56 26.42
CA LYS A 65 -52.51 -8.89 25.19
C LYS A 65 -52.19 -9.92 24.13
N ILE A 66 -52.69 -9.71 22.93
CA ILE A 66 -52.37 -10.50 21.73
C ILE A 66 -51.56 -9.60 20.79
N VAL A 67 -50.27 -9.91 20.63
CA VAL A 67 -49.38 -9.15 19.77
C VAL A 67 -49.22 -9.89 18.45
N LEU A 68 -49.61 -9.23 17.34
CA LEU A 68 -49.41 -9.74 15.97
C LEU A 68 -48.04 -9.34 15.47
N LEU A 69 -47.23 -10.32 15.06
CA LEU A 69 -45.83 -10.14 14.67
C LEU A 69 -45.63 -10.06 13.14
N GLY A 70 -46.71 -10.14 12.34
CA GLY A 70 -46.69 -10.12 10.86
C GLY A 70 -47.12 -11.46 10.25
N GLU A 71 -47.28 -11.48 8.92
CA GLU A 71 -47.69 -12.68 8.19
C GLU A 71 -46.67 -13.82 8.34
N VAL A 72 -47.16 -15.05 8.45
CA VAL A 72 -46.35 -16.26 8.33
C VAL A 72 -45.96 -16.37 6.86
N GLN A 73 -44.73 -15.93 6.50
CA GLN A 73 -44.14 -16.36 5.23
C GLN A 73 -44.05 -17.89 5.26
N GLN A 74 -44.68 -18.55 4.33
CA GLN A 74 -44.45 -19.99 4.09
C GLN A 74 -43.00 -20.07 3.56
N ASP A 75 -42.06 -20.43 4.45
CA ASP A 75 -40.70 -20.80 4.06
C ASP A 75 -40.83 -22.08 3.24
N GLY A 76 -40.89 -21.89 1.91
CA GLY A 76 -40.89 -23.02 0.99
C GLY A 76 -39.48 -23.58 0.92
N LYS A 77 -39.34 -24.84 1.29
CA LYS A 77 -38.09 -25.57 1.11
C LYS A 77 -37.91 -25.79 -0.38
N ILE A 78 -36.82 -25.26 -0.94
CA ILE A 78 -36.41 -25.41 -2.33
C ILE A 78 -35.28 -26.42 -2.42
N TRP A 79 -35.24 -27.14 -3.52
CA TRP A 79 -34.17 -28.06 -3.89
C TRP A 79 -33.62 -27.65 -5.24
N GLY A 80 -32.43 -28.09 -5.55
CA GLY A 80 -31.89 -27.90 -6.88
C GLY A 80 -30.56 -28.63 -7.08
N VAL A 81 -30.13 -28.61 -8.33
CA VAL A 81 -28.82 -29.15 -8.74
C VAL A 81 -28.04 -28.02 -9.40
N VAL A 82 -26.80 -27.85 -8.98
CA VAL A 82 -25.84 -26.95 -9.62
C VAL A 82 -24.89 -27.79 -10.47
N SER A 83 -24.80 -27.47 -11.75
CA SER A 83 -23.94 -28.17 -12.71
C SER A 83 -23.24 -27.20 -13.64
N ASP A 84 -22.27 -27.70 -14.39
CA ASP A 84 -21.67 -27.06 -15.55
C ASP A 84 -21.82 -27.93 -16.80
N ALA A 85 -21.06 -27.61 -17.87
CA ALA A 85 -21.05 -28.38 -19.12
C ALA A 85 -20.45 -29.79 -18.98
N PHE A 86 -19.74 -30.09 -17.89
CA PHE A 86 -19.04 -31.33 -17.64
C PHE A 86 -19.72 -32.22 -16.60
N GLY A 87 -20.62 -31.65 -15.77
CA GLY A 87 -21.35 -32.41 -14.76
C GLY A 87 -21.73 -31.60 -13.50
N PRO A 88 -22.17 -32.30 -12.41
CA PRO A 88 -22.58 -31.64 -11.18
C PRO A 88 -21.37 -31.02 -10.45
N ILE A 89 -21.60 -29.82 -9.87
CA ILE A 89 -20.58 -29.08 -9.10
C ILE A 89 -20.80 -29.31 -7.61
N ALA A 90 -19.85 -29.98 -6.96
CA ALA A 90 -19.82 -30.15 -5.52
C ALA A 90 -19.19 -28.95 -4.81
N GLY A 91 -19.77 -28.50 -3.66
CA GLY A 91 -19.23 -27.40 -2.87
C GLY A 91 -19.59 -26.00 -3.39
N ALA A 92 -20.52 -25.86 -4.34
CA ALA A 92 -21.02 -24.57 -4.76
C ALA A 92 -21.84 -23.93 -3.63
N ASN A 93 -21.62 -22.63 -3.39
CA ASN A 93 -22.30 -21.88 -2.35
C ASN A 93 -23.62 -21.33 -2.88
N VAL A 94 -24.73 -21.59 -2.18
CA VAL A 94 -26.10 -21.15 -2.50
C VAL A 94 -26.61 -20.34 -1.31
N VAL A 95 -26.80 -19.03 -1.48
CA VAL A 95 -27.18 -18.12 -0.39
C VAL A 95 -28.39 -17.28 -0.79
N VAL A 96 -29.28 -17.02 0.14
CA VAL A 96 -30.32 -16.01 -0.01
C VAL A 96 -29.69 -14.62 0.11
N LYS A 97 -29.65 -13.87 -0.99
CA LYS A 97 -28.96 -12.56 -1.07
C LYS A 97 -29.42 -11.60 0.03
N GLY A 98 -28.44 -11.04 0.75
CA GLY A 98 -28.71 -10.10 1.85
C GLY A 98 -29.03 -10.74 3.19
N THR A 99 -28.87 -12.08 3.32
CA THR A 99 -29.08 -12.82 4.57
C THR A 99 -27.90 -13.75 4.85
N THR A 100 -27.87 -14.33 6.04
CA THR A 100 -26.92 -15.40 6.42
C THR A 100 -27.46 -16.81 6.11
N ASN A 101 -28.63 -16.90 5.48
CA ASN A 101 -29.26 -18.18 5.15
C ASN A 101 -28.65 -18.73 3.86
N GLY A 102 -27.93 -19.82 3.92
CA GLY A 102 -27.25 -20.45 2.78
C GLY A 102 -26.88 -21.90 3.05
N THR A 103 -26.52 -22.59 1.97
CA THR A 103 -26.06 -23.98 1.99
C THR A 103 -24.98 -24.18 0.92
N ILE A 104 -24.32 -25.33 0.95
CA ILE A 104 -23.37 -25.77 -0.07
C ILE A 104 -23.92 -27.01 -0.78
N THR A 105 -23.57 -27.21 -2.04
CA THR A 105 -23.95 -28.39 -2.81
C THR A 105 -23.16 -29.63 -2.37
N ASP A 106 -23.82 -30.78 -2.40
CA ASP A 106 -23.20 -32.10 -2.13
C ASP A 106 -22.38 -32.62 -3.33
N MET A 107 -21.91 -33.87 -3.26
CA MET A 107 -21.10 -34.50 -4.29
C MET A 107 -21.83 -34.67 -5.64
N ASP A 108 -23.17 -34.73 -5.63
CA ASP A 108 -24.03 -34.80 -6.82
C ASP A 108 -24.51 -33.40 -7.28
N GLY A 109 -23.91 -32.31 -6.72
CA GLY A 109 -24.28 -30.93 -7.02
C GLY A 109 -25.62 -30.50 -6.42
N ARG A 110 -26.23 -31.31 -5.52
CA ARG A 110 -27.56 -31.04 -4.97
C ARG A 110 -27.51 -30.12 -3.78
N PHE A 111 -28.50 -29.24 -3.66
CA PHE A 111 -28.71 -28.40 -2.48
C PHE A 111 -30.17 -28.41 -2.03
N SER A 112 -30.35 -28.03 -0.79
CA SER A 112 -31.65 -27.80 -0.19
C SER A 112 -31.57 -26.59 0.74
N LEU A 113 -32.48 -25.63 0.55
CA LEU A 113 -32.47 -24.36 1.27
C LEU A 113 -33.89 -23.87 1.52
N ASP A 114 -34.15 -23.33 2.70
CA ASP A 114 -35.41 -22.66 3.00
C ASP A 114 -35.36 -21.21 2.47
N ALA A 115 -36.15 -20.91 1.45
CA ALA A 115 -36.17 -19.57 0.85
C ALA A 115 -37.60 -19.15 0.50
N PRO A 116 -38.04 -17.94 0.88
CA PRO A 116 -39.38 -17.47 0.56
C PRO A 116 -39.52 -17.13 -0.92
N LYS A 117 -40.75 -17.23 -1.43
CA LYS A 117 -41.06 -16.80 -2.79
C LYS A 117 -40.70 -15.34 -3.02
N GLY A 118 -40.00 -15.02 -4.12
CA GLY A 118 -39.50 -13.69 -4.45
C GLY A 118 -38.09 -13.41 -3.90
N ALA A 119 -37.52 -14.30 -3.07
CA ALA A 119 -36.13 -14.18 -2.63
C ALA A 119 -35.17 -14.32 -3.80
N LYS A 120 -34.06 -13.57 -3.77
CA LYS A 120 -32.96 -13.74 -4.74
C LYS A 120 -31.94 -14.72 -4.16
N LEU A 121 -31.69 -15.80 -4.86
CA LEU A 121 -30.60 -16.71 -4.59
C LEU A 121 -29.36 -16.23 -5.32
N GLN A 122 -28.24 -16.28 -4.65
CA GLN A 122 -26.91 -16.06 -5.23
C GLN A 122 -26.14 -17.38 -5.17
N ILE A 123 -25.77 -17.89 -6.34
CA ILE A 123 -25.05 -19.15 -6.49
C ILE A 123 -23.64 -18.82 -6.99
N SER A 124 -22.62 -19.24 -6.24
CA SER A 124 -21.21 -18.96 -6.52
C SER A 124 -20.34 -20.18 -6.30
N TYR A 125 -19.34 -20.34 -7.17
CA TYR A 125 -18.30 -21.35 -7.03
C TYR A 125 -16.97 -20.78 -7.56
N ILE A 126 -15.85 -21.23 -7.05
CA ILE A 126 -14.53 -20.74 -7.46
C ILE A 126 -14.29 -21.08 -8.92
N GLY A 127 -13.98 -20.06 -9.75
CA GLY A 127 -13.77 -20.22 -11.18
C GLY A 127 -15.05 -20.14 -12.04
N TYR A 128 -16.19 -19.75 -11.46
CA TYR A 128 -17.47 -19.61 -12.16
C TYR A 128 -18.09 -18.24 -11.97
N ILE A 129 -18.81 -17.77 -13.00
CA ILE A 129 -19.60 -16.54 -12.93
C ILE A 129 -20.73 -16.73 -11.92
N THR A 130 -20.79 -15.85 -10.92
CA THR A 130 -21.87 -15.86 -9.93
C THR A 130 -23.22 -15.66 -10.59
N LYS A 131 -24.16 -16.59 -10.38
CA LYS A 131 -25.51 -16.55 -10.95
C LYS A 131 -26.52 -16.11 -9.90
N GLU A 132 -27.39 -15.19 -10.27
CA GLU A 132 -28.55 -14.80 -9.44
C GLU A 132 -29.84 -15.38 -10.02
N LEU A 133 -30.68 -15.95 -9.15
CA LEU A 133 -31.98 -16.53 -9.46
C LEU A 133 -33.03 -15.99 -8.51
N THR A 134 -34.23 -15.68 -9.00
CA THR A 134 -35.35 -15.32 -8.11
C THR A 134 -36.22 -16.56 -7.87
N VAL A 135 -36.50 -16.85 -6.61
CA VAL A 135 -37.39 -17.97 -6.20
C VAL A 135 -38.82 -17.68 -6.68
N ASP A 136 -39.34 -18.52 -7.55
CA ASP A 136 -40.70 -18.47 -8.04
C ASP A 136 -41.61 -19.48 -7.31
N THR A 137 -42.61 -20.03 -7.98
CA THR A 137 -43.52 -21.06 -7.46
C THR A 137 -42.96 -22.48 -7.60
N LYS A 138 -41.79 -22.65 -8.21
CA LYS A 138 -41.14 -23.95 -8.37
C LYS A 138 -40.37 -24.28 -7.11
N THR A 139 -40.32 -25.55 -6.78
CA THR A 139 -39.55 -26.08 -5.63
C THR A 139 -38.28 -26.77 -6.07
N ASP A 140 -38.07 -26.98 -7.37
CA ASP A 140 -36.92 -27.71 -7.90
C ASP A 140 -36.24 -26.87 -9.00
N TYR A 141 -34.92 -26.65 -8.86
CA TYR A 141 -34.12 -25.77 -9.72
C TYR A 141 -32.94 -26.51 -10.32
N VAL A 142 -32.77 -26.39 -11.63
CA VAL A 142 -31.53 -26.80 -12.32
C VAL A 142 -30.76 -25.53 -12.66
N ILE A 143 -29.56 -25.40 -12.09
CA ILE A 143 -28.74 -24.19 -12.18
C ILE A 143 -27.43 -24.57 -12.88
N GLU A 144 -27.28 -24.12 -14.10
CA GLU A 144 -26.04 -24.26 -14.84
C GLU A 144 -25.16 -23.02 -14.60
N LEU A 145 -23.97 -23.22 -14.03
CA LEU A 145 -22.93 -22.20 -13.90
C LEU A 145 -22.05 -22.21 -15.14
N VAL A 146 -21.68 -21.03 -15.56
CA VAL A 146 -20.73 -20.83 -16.66
C VAL A 146 -19.37 -20.54 -16.04
N GLU A 147 -18.34 -21.25 -16.52
CA GLU A 147 -16.97 -20.94 -16.11
C GLU A 147 -16.66 -19.48 -16.33
N ASP A 148 -16.09 -18.83 -15.33
CA ASP A 148 -15.56 -17.48 -15.46
C ASP A 148 -14.23 -17.54 -16.24
N SER A 149 -14.35 -17.56 -17.55
CA SER A 149 -13.19 -17.56 -18.45
C SER A 149 -12.29 -16.33 -18.23
N GLN A 150 -12.82 -15.26 -17.62
CA GLN A 150 -12.00 -14.10 -17.24
C GLN A 150 -11.16 -14.37 -15.97
N ALA A 151 -11.66 -15.17 -15.02
CA ALA A 151 -10.86 -15.57 -13.84
C ALA A 151 -9.74 -16.57 -14.18
N LEU A 152 -9.87 -17.32 -15.29
CA LEU A 152 -8.83 -18.21 -15.80
C LEU A 152 -7.83 -17.55 -16.77
N GLU A 153 -8.14 -16.34 -17.22
CA GLU A 153 -7.27 -15.54 -18.10
C GLU A 153 -6.39 -14.56 -17.30
N GLU A 154 -5.81 -14.98 -16.18
CA GLU A 154 -4.75 -14.20 -15.55
C GLU A 154 -3.57 -14.12 -16.53
N VAL A 155 -3.50 -13.00 -17.24
CA VAL A 155 -2.43 -12.71 -18.21
C VAL A 155 -1.23 -12.17 -17.45
N VAL A 156 -0.08 -12.80 -17.63
CA VAL A 156 1.18 -12.36 -17.05
C VAL A 156 2.01 -11.71 -18.14
N VAL A 157 2.57 -10.56 -17.85
CA VAL A 157 3.58 -9.95 -18.72
C VAL A 157 4.85 -10.81 -18.63
N VAL A 158 5.25 -11.41 -19.73
CA VAL A 158 6.46 -12.21 -19.84
C VAL A 158 7.30 -11.62 -20.96
N GLY A 159 8.39 -11.03 -20.57
CA GLY A 159 9.25 -10.42 -21.56
C GLY A 159 8.65 -9.20 -22.25
N TYR A 160 8.67 -9.21 -23.55
CA TYR A 160 8.09 -8.17 -24.41
C TYR A 160 6.64 -8.46 -24.82
N GLY A 161 6.07 -9.60 -24.38
CA GLY A 161 4.72 -10.06 -24.68
C GLY A 161 3.88 -10.28 -23.44
N THR A 162 2.64 -10.71 -23.65
CA THR A 162 1.72 -11.13 -22.59
C THR A 162 1.31 -12.58 -22.85
N GLU A 163 1.46 -13.44 -21.87
CA GLU A 163 1.05 -14.84 -21.93
C GLU A 163 0.01 -15.16 -20.85
N LYS A 164 -0.86 -16.12 -21.14
CA LYS A 164 -1.75 -16.66 -20.12
C LYS A 164 -0.91 -17.34 -19.04
N LYS A 165 -1.14 -17.05 -17.78
CA LYS A 165 -0.38 -17.60 -16.64
C LYS A 165 -0.27 -19.14 -16.69
N VAL A 166 -1.29 -19.80 -17.20
CA VAL A 166 -1.35 -21.27 -17.38
C VAL A 166 -0.32 -21.77 -18.40
N ASN A 167 0.05 -20.95 -19.37
CA ASN A 167 0.97 -21.33 -20.47
C ASN A 167 2.43 -20.96 -20.16
N VAL A 168 2.68 -20.21 -19.10
CA VAL A 168 4.03 -19.77 -18.76
C VAL A 168 4.86 -20.92 -18.20
N ILE A 169 5.87 -21.32 -18.95
CA ILE A 169 6.86 -22.32 -18.52
C ILE A 169 7.92 -21.58 -17.69
N GLY A 170 7.76 -21.57 -16.36
CA GLY A 170 8.72 -20.95 -15.45
C GLY A 170 8.09 -20.49 -14.13
N SER A 171 8.93 -20.18 -13.15
CA SER A 171 8.47 -19.77 -11.82
C SER A 171 8.24 -18.26 -11.79
N ILE A 172 7.00 -17.84 -11.92
CA ILE A 172 6.57 -16.44 -11.77
C ILE A 172 5.77 -16.29 -10.49
N ALA A 173 6.06 -15.23 -9.73
CA ALA A 173 5.21 -14.79 -8.65
C ALA A 173 4.54 -13.48 -9.05
N GLN A 174 3.25 -13.33 -8.78
CA GLN A 174 2.48 -12.13 -9.10
C GLN A 174 1.66 -11.69 -7.90
N ILE A 175 1.52 -10.38 -7.78
CA ILE A 175 0.62 -9.72 -6.82
C ILE A 175 -0.19 -8.65 -7.56
N GLY A 176 -1.50 -8.64 -7.36
CA GLY A 176 -2.41 -7.64 -7.93
C GLY A 176 -2.63 -6.45 -7.02
N SER A 177 -3.29 -5.42 -7.57
CA SER A 177 -3.58 -4.13 -6.91
C SER A 177 -4.30 -4.28 -5.58
N GLU A 178 -5.26 -5.20 -5.45
CA GLU A 178 -6.03 -5.41 -4.22
C GLU A 178 -5.17 -5.66 -2.98
N LYS A 179 -4.07 -6.44 -3.13
CA LYS A 179 -3.13 -6.71 -2.03
C LYS A 179 -2.13 -5.58 -1.80
N LEU A 180 -1.91 -4.74 -2.82
CA LEU A 180 -0.98 -3.61 -2.75
C LEU A 180 -1.62 -2.40 -2.05
N GLU A 181 -2.87 -2.09 -2.37
CA GLU A 181 -3.63 -0.94 -1.84
C GLU A 181 -3.90 -1.03 -0.34
N ASN A 182 -4.06 -2.24 0.20
CA ASN A 182 -4.34 -2.47 1.62
C ASN A 182 -3.13 -2.26 2.56
N ARG A 183 -2.00 -1.76 2.05
CA ARG A 183 -0.77 -1.54 2.82
C ARG A 183 -0.31 -0.08 2.74
N SER A 184 -0.58 0.68 3.79
CA SER A 184 -0.15 2.09 3.92
C SER A 184 1.36 2.22 4.18
N THR A 185 2.19 1.77 3.23
CA THR A 185 3.64 1.90 3.30
C THR A 185 4.13 2.95 2.29
N PRO A 186 5.09 3.82 2.67
CA PRO A 186 5.54 4.92 1.81
C PRO A 186 6.36 4.46 0.59
N GLN A 187 6.91 3.24 0.64
CA GLN A 187 7.79 2.69 -0.38
C GLN A 187 7.21 1.41 -0.95
N LEU A 188 7.06 1.35 -2.27
CA LEU A 188 6.46 0.20 -2.96
C LEU A 188 7.25 -1.10 -2.73
N SER A 189 8.58 -1.03 -2.58
CA SER A 189 9.41 -2.20 -2.26
C SER A 189 8.99 -2.88 -0.95
N ASN A 190 8.58 -2.10 0.06
CA ASN A 190 8.19 -2.63 1.36
C ASN A 190 6.80 -3.32 1.34
N VAL A 191 5.94 -2.93 0.40
CA VAL A 191 4.65 -3.60 0.18
C VAL A 191 4.85 -5.07 -0.17
N LEU A 192 5.95 -5.41 -0.88
CA LEU A 192 6.27 -6.76 -1.33
C LEU A 192 6.75 -7.70 -0.22
N THR A 193 7.05 -7.17 0.98
CA THR A 193 7.57 -7.97 2.10
C THR A 193 6.62 -9.10 2.48
N GLY A 194 7.08 -10.35 2.34
CA GLY A 194 6.32 -11.57 2.67
C GLY A 194 5.16 -11.88 1.72
N GLN A 195 5.04 -11.20 0.58
CA GLN A 195 3.91 -11.38 -0.35
C GLN A 195 4.18 -12.41 -1.46
N MET A 196 5.43 -12.66 -1.77
CA MET A 196 5.80 -13.52 -2.90
C MET A 196 6.84 -14.55 -2.50
N ALA A 197 6.57 -15.84 -2.78
CA ALA A 197 7.51 -16.91 -2.52
C ALA A 197 8.81 -16.73 -3.36
N GLY A 198 9.96 -16.85 -2.71
CA GLY A 198 11.28 -16.68 -3.34
C GLY A 198 11.69 -15.22 -3.57
N VAL A 199 10.95 -14.26 -3.03
CA VAL A 199 11.30 -12.83 -3.01
C VAL A 199 11.55 -12.41 -1.57
N THR A 200 12.75 -11.95 -1.28
CA THR A 200 13.13 -11.44 0.03
C THR A 200 13.29 -9.93 -0.06
N VAL A 201 12.66 -9.20 0.85
CA VAL A 201 12.79 -7.74 0.96
C VAL A 201 13.49 -7.44 2.28
N ILE A 202 14.65 -6.78 2.21
CA ILE A 202 15.46 -6.42 3.38
C ILE A 202 15.42 -4.91 3.55
N GLN A 203 14.68 -4.45 4.53
CA GLN A 203 14.66 -3.04 4.90
C GLN A 203 15.80 -2.75 5.87
N ARG A 204 16.81 -2.00 5.42
CA ARG A 204 17.99 -1.66 6.22
C ARG A 204 17.81 -0.39 7.04
N SER A 205 16.86 0.45 6.69
CA SER A 205 16.63 1.75 7.30
C SER A 205 15.14 2.07 7.38
N GLY A 206 14.73 2.77 8.44
CA GLY A 206 13.41 3.38 8.57
C GLY A 206 13.39 4.88 8.27
N ARG A 207 14.46 5.45 7.71
CA ARG A 207 14.59 6.88 7.44
C ARG A 207 13.57 7.35 6.39
N PRO A 208 12.94 8.51 6.60
CA PRO A 208 12.10 9.13 5.59
C PRO A 208 12.80 9.23 4.22
N GLY A 209 12.08 8.83 3.16
CA GLY A 209 12.59 8.84 1.79
C GLY A 209 13.68 7.81 1.48
N ASN A 210 14.25 7.14 2.47
CA ASN A 210 15.28 6.11 2.31
C ASN A 210 14.97 4.83 3.11
N SER A 211 13.68 4.52 3.24
CA SER A 211 13.19 3.33 3.93
C SER A 211 12.86 2.17 2.98
N GLY A 212 13.19 2.29 1.70
CA GLY A 212 12.95 1.26 0.70
C GLY A 212 13.71 -0.03 0.99
N GLY A 213 13.05 -1.16 0.79
CA GLY A 213 13.66 -2.47 0.93
C GLY A 213 14.49 -2.85 -0.29
N GLU A 214 15.65 -3.45 -0.04
CA GLU A 214 16.46 -4.14 -1.05
C GLU A 214 15.74 -5.45 -1.42
N ILE A 215 15.46 -5.65 -2.70
CA ILE A 215 14.72 -6.82 -3.17
C ILE A 215 15.68 -7.83 -3.74
N ARG A 216 15.63 -9.05 -3.20
CA ARG A 216 16.42 -10.19 -3.67
C ARG A 216 15.50 -11.30 -4.14
N VAL A 217 15.79 -11.81 -5.32
CA VAL A 217 15.07 -12.93 -5.92
C VAL A 217 15.93 -14.20 -5.77
N ARG A 218 15.45 -15.17 -4.98
CA ARG A 218 16.16 -16.42 -4.67
C ARG A 218 17.53 -16.24 -4.01
N GLY A 219 17.71 -15.14 -3.26
CA GLY A 219 18.93 -14.86 -2.50
C GLY A 219 19.94 -13.99 -3.24
N VAL A 220 21.22 -14.12 -2.88
CA VAL A 220 22.34 -13.35 -3.47
C VAL A 220 22.90 -14.12 -4.65
N GLY A 221 22.74 -13.59 -5.85
CA GLY A 221 23.15 -14.26 -7.10
C GLY A 221 24.54 -13.86 -7.63
N SER A 222 25.16 -12.81 -7.06
CA SER A 222 26.46 -12.32 -7.53
C SER A 222 27.47 -12.15 -6.40
N PHE A 223 28.73 -12.52 -6.65
CA PHE A 223 29.87 -12.20 -5.79
C PHE A 223 30.41 -10.82 -6.16
N GLY A 224 30.43 -9.90 -5.22
CA GLY A 224 30.99 -8.58 -5.43
C GLY A 224 30.89 -7.72 -4.16
N GLY A 225 31.85 -6.79 -4.00
CA GLY A 225 31.83 -5.80 -2.91
C GLY A 225 30.66 -4.82 -3.04
N GLU A 226 30.68 -3.74 -2.27
CA GLU A 226 29.60 -2.73 -2.18
C GLU A 226 29.09 -2.17 -3.52
N SER A 227 29.89 -2.26 -4.59
CA SER A 227 29.52 -1.81 -5.94
C SER A 227 28.71 -2.82 -6.77
N ASN A 228 28.62 -4.12 -6.37
CA ASN A 228 27.83 -5.12 -7.06
C ASN A 228 26.58 -5.47 -6.26
N LYS A 229 25.58 -4.64 -6.39
CA LYS A 229 24.26 -4.91 -5.82
C LYS A 229 23.64 -6.11 -6.53
N SER A 230 23.21 -7.11 -5.76
CA SER A 230 22.41 -8.24 -6.26
C SER A 230 20.95 -7.84 -6.48
N ASP A 231 20.72 -6.62 -6.94
CA ASP A 231 19.38 -6.08 -7.15
C ASP A 231 18.76 -6.70 -8.42
N ALA A 232 17.48 -7.01 -8.34
CA ALA A 232 16.72 -7.46 -9.50
C ALA A 232 16.52 -6.29 -10.48
N LEU A 233 16.46 -6.59 -11.78
CA LEU A 233 16.10 -5.61 -12.80
C LEU A 233 14.62 -5.18 -12.60
N VAL A 234 14.37 -3.88 -12.42
CA VAL A 234 13.02 -3.35 -12.31
C VAL A 234 12.60 -2.72 -13.62
N LEU A 235 11.47 -3.16 -14.16
CA LEU A 235 10.86 -2.62 -15.36
C LEU A 235 9.46 -2.10 -15.02
N ILE A 236 9.21 -0.81 -15.29
CA ILE A 236 7.92 -0.15 -15.12
C ILE A 236 7.32 0.03 -16.52
N ASP A 237 6.22 -0.68 -16.81
CA ASP A 237 5.59 -0.70 -18.13
C ASP A 237 6.58 -1.05 -19.26
N GLY A 238 7.55 -1.95 -18.97
CA GLY A 238 8.58 -2.40 -19.90
C GLY A 238 9.86 -1.55 -19.96
N ILE A 239 9.94 -0.45 -19.20
CA ILE A 239 11.07 0.48 -19.21
C ILE A 239 11.81 0.40 -17.86
N PRO A 240 13.16 0.34 -17.84
CA PRO A 240 13.93 0.36 -16.61
C PRO A 240 13.62 1.60 -15.74
N GLY A 241 13.43 1.37 -14.45
CA GLY A 241 13.06 2.44 -13.52
C GLY A 241 13.27 2.08 -12.05
N LYS A 242 13.05 3.05 -11.16
CA LYS A 242 13.14 2.86 -9.72
C LYS A 242 11.77 2.44 -9.17
N LEU A 243 11.69 1.29 -8.50
CA LEU A 243 10.43 0.76 -7.97
C LEU A 243 9.72 1.74 -7.02
N ASN A 244 10.49 2.45 -6.19
CA ASN A 244 9.96 3.38 -5.19
C ASN A 244 9.51 4.74 -5.75
N ASP A 245 9.71 4.99 -7.06
CA ASP A 245 9.17 6.17 -7.75
C ASP A 245 7.69 5.97 -8.14
N VAL A 246 7.18 4.75 -8.02
CA VAL A 246 5.76 4.43 -8.30
C VAL A 246 4.98 4.38 -7.00
N SER A 247 3.82 5.06 -6.95
CA SER A 247 2.86 4.89 -5.85
C SER A 247 2.22 3.50 -5.93
N SER A 248 1.98 2.84 -4.78
CA SER A 248 1.22 1.59 -4.71
C SER A 248 -0.17 1.71 -5.34
N GLU A 249 -0.77 2.90 -5.25
CA GLU A 249 -2.09 3.22 -5.81
C GLU A 249 -2.11 3.23 -7.35
N ASP A 250 -0.95 3.46 -7.99
CA ASP A 250 -0.81 3.47 -9.44
C ASP A 250 -0.54 2.09 -10.05
N VAL A 251 -0.33 1.06 -9.20
CA VAL A 251 0.07 -0.27 -9.66
C VAL A 251 -1.14 -1.18 -9.87
N GLU A 252 -1.23 -1.78 -11.05
CA GLU A 252 -2.20 -2.85 -11.37
C GLU A 252 -1.69 -4.21 -10.89
N SER A 253 -0.41 -4.52 -11.20
CA SER A 253 0.21 -5.77 -10.79
C SER A 253 1.73 -5.67 -10.75
N ILE A 254 2.35 -6.52 -9.94
CA ILE A 254 3.79 -6.74 -9.93
C ILE A 254 4.03 -8.24 -10.17
N SER A 255 4.81 -8.54 -11.20
CA SER A 255 5.24 -9.90 -11.53
C SER A 255 6.75 -10.02 -11.34
N VAL A 256 7.21 -11.11 -10.73
CA VAL A 256 8.64 -11.38 -10.52
C VAL A 256 9.03 -12.63 -11.28
N LEU A 257 9.92 -12.45 -12.27
CA LEU A 257 10.53 -13.53 -13.05
C LEU A 257 11.72 -14.06 -12.26
N LYS A 258 11.61 -15.30 -11.80
CA LYS A 258 12.60 -15.89 -10.88
C LYS A 258 13.57 -16.84 -11.57
N ASP A 259 13.24 -17.31 -12.78
CA ASP A 259 14.03 -18.28 -13.54
C ASP A 259 14.75 -17.62 -14.71
N ALA A 260 15.93 -18.12 -15.02
CA ALA A 260 16.70 -17.67 -16.16
C ALA A 260 15.96 -17.86 -17.49
N SER A 261 15.12 -18.90 -17.63
CA SER A 261 14.32 -19.15 -18.84
C SER A 261 13.33 -18.03 -19.13
N THR A 262 12.63 -17.50 -18.10
CA THR A 262 11.67 -16.40 -18.23
C THR A 262 12.35 -15.04 -18.34
N ALA A 263 13.55 -14.92 -17.78
CA ALA A 263 14.32 -13.67 -17.74
C ALA A 263 15.35 -13.54 -18.89
N ALA A 264 15.57 -14.60 -19.67
CA ALA A 264 16.62 -14.69 -20.69
C ALA A 264 16.61 -13.55 -21.73
N ILE A 265 15.42 -13.09 -22.11
CA ILE A 265 15.26 -12.00 -23.10
C ILE A 265 15.81 -10.65 -22.63
N TYR A 266 16.01 -10.45 -21.32
CA TYR A 266 16.60 -9.24 -20.75
C TYR A 266 18.13 -9.33 -20.61
N GLY A 267 18.72 -10.47 -21.02
CA GLY A 267 20.16 -10.71 -21.03
C GLY A 267 20.78 -10.74 -19.64
N SER A 268 22.06 -10.35 -19.54
CA SER A 268 22.84 -10.40 -18.29
C SER A 268 22.30 -9.53 -17.15
N ARG A 269 21.56 -8.47 -17.47
CA ARG A 269 20.93 -7.60 -16.46
C ARG A 269 19.87 -8.30 -15.61
N ALA A 270 19.33 -9.40 -16.14
CA ALA A 270 18.31 -10.19 -15.46
C ALA A 270 18.88 -11.34 -14.59
N ALA A 271 20.20 -11.42 -14.43
CA ALA A 271 20.86 -12.48 -13.68
C ALA A 271 20.34 -12.63 -12.24
N ASN A 272 19.91 -11.51 -11.62
CA ASN A 272 19.35 -11.48 -10.27
C ASN A 272 17.81 -11.46 -10.25
N GLY A 273 17.15 -11.86 -11.35
CA GLY A 273 15.69 -11.80 -11.52
C GLY A 273 15.20 -10.49 -12.10
N VAL A 274 13.92 -10.48 -12.48
CA VAL A 274 13.26 -9.30 -13.05
C VAL A 274 11.96 -9.02 -12.31
N ILE A 275 11.74 -7.76 -11.98
CA ILE A 275 10.50 -7.24 -11.38
C ILE A 275 9.77 -6.43 -12.44
N LEU A 276 8.63 -6.92 -12.88
CA LEU A 276 7.78 -6.26 -13.86
C LEU A 276 6.65 -5.55 -13.11
N VAL A 277 6.60 -4.24 -13.21
CA VAL A 277 5.53 -3.40 -12.65
C VAL A 277 4.63 -2.97 -13.79
N THR A 278 3.38 -3.35 -13.73
CA THR A 278 2.35 -2.88 -14.65
C THR A 278 1.53 -1.81 -13.93
N THR A 279 1.43 -0.62 -14.54
CA THR A 279 0.64 0.47 -13.97
C THR A 279 -0.80 0.40 -14.41
N LYS A 280 -1.72 0.91 -13.56
CA LYS A 280 -3.15 1.00 -13.86
C LYS A 280 -3.39 1.78 -15.14
N THR A 281 -4.38 1.35 -15.90
CA THR A 281 -4.85 2.01 -17.12
C THR A 281 -6.30 2.46 -16.96
N GLY A 282 -6.76 3.33 -17.85
CA GLY A 282 -8.17 3.73 -17.90
C GLY A 282 -9.08 2.54 -18.16
N LYS A 283 -10.26 2.55 -17.54
CA LYS A 283 -11.31 1.55 -17.73
C LYS A 283 -12.45 2.14 -18.56
N GLU A 284 -13.11 1.29 -19.32
CA GLU A 284 -14.34 1.66 -20.02
C GLU A 284 -15.45 1.96 -19.00
N GLY A 285 -16.18 3.04 -19.21
CA GLY A 285 -17.27 3.46 -18.36
C GLY A 285 -17.29 4.96 -18.07
N LYS A 286 -18.22 5.35 -17.20
CA LYS A 286 -18.33 6.73 -16.73
C LYS A 286 -17.09 7.13 -15.95
N VAL A 287 -16.79 8.42 -15.95
CA VAL A 287 -15.71 8.99 -15.14
C VAL A 287 -15.88 8.57 -13.67
N SER A 288 -14.85 7.97 -13.11
CA SER A 288 -14.77 7.64 -11.68
C SER A 288 -13.62 8.39 -11.06
N VAL A 289 -13.84 8.90 -9.84
CA VAL A 289 -12.84 9.60 -9.03
C VAL A 289 -12.66 8.80 -7.76
N GLY A 290 -11.43 8.35 -7.52
CA GLY A 290 -11.01 7.69 -6.29
C GLY A 290 -10.14 8.62 -5.45
N TYR A 291 -10.28 8.56 -4.15
CA TYR A 291 -9.38 9.19 -3.18
C TYR A 291 -8.99 8.18 -2.12
N ASN A 292 -7.69 8.05 -1.89
CA ASN A 292 -7.13 7.30 -0.77
C ASN A 292 -6.27 8.25 0.08
N GLY A 293 -6.47 8.23 1.39
CA GLY A 293 -5.70 9.05 2.30
C GLY A 293 -5.46 8.38 3.63
N TYR A 294 -4.27 8.56 4.18
CA TYR A 294 -3.94 8.03 5.49
C TYR A 294 -3.06 8.99 6.30
N VAL A 295 -3.12 8.86 7.61
CA VAL A 295 -2.24 9.50 8.57
C VAL A 295 -1.75 8.45 9.57
N GLY A 296 -0.48 8.49 9.92
CA GLY A 296 0.13 7.57 10.86
C GLY A 296 1.29 8.19 11.62
N PHE A 297 1.72 7.52 12.68
CA PHE A 297 2.86 7.92 13.49
C PHE A 297 3.86 6.77 13.60
N ASN A 298 5.13 7.08 13.38
CA ASN A 298 6.23 6.15 13.62
C ASN A 298 6.88 6.49 14.96
N THR A 299 7.07 5.46 15.78
CA THR A 299 7.76 5.58 17.07
C THR A 299 8.73 4.41 17.22
N PRO A 300 9.86 4.58 17.93
CA PRO A 300 10.70 3.44 18.31
C PRO A 300 9.89 2.46 19.14
N THR A 301 10.01 1.18 18.86
CA THR A 301 9.35 0.12 19.66
C THR A 301 10.04 -0.09 21.00
N ALA A 302 11.35 0.08 21.04
CA ALA A 302 12.17 0.07 22.25
C ALA A 302 13.44 0.87 22.00
N LEU A 303 13.91 1.57 23.00
CA LEU A 303 15.23 2.20 23.05
C LEU A 303 16.00 1.61 24.24
N PRO A 304 17.33 1.45 24.15
CA PRO A 304 18.15 1.07 25.29
C PRO A 304 18.04 2.10 26.41
N GLU A 305 17.94 1.64 27.63
CA GLU A 305 18.04 2.49 28.81
C GLU A 305 19.48 2.57 29.25
N PHE A 306 19.94 3.77 29.54
CA PHE A 306 21.27 4.03 30.05
C PHE A 306 21.20 4.53 31.49
N VAL A 307 22.26 4.22 32.25
CA VAL A 307 22.42 4.74 33.59
C VAL A 307 22.62 6.26 33.57
N ASP A 308 22.20 6.94 34.62
CA ASP A 308 22.49 8.36 34.81
C ASP A 308 24.00 8.61 34.94
N THR A 309 24.43 9.82 34.64
CA THR A 309 25.87 10.17 34.65
C THR A 309 26.55 10.00 36.03
N TRP A 310 25.83 10.23 37.12
CA TRP A 310 26.37 9.96 38.45
C TRP A 310 26.62 8.46 38.71
N GLN A 311 25.73 7.60 38.19
CA GLN A 311 25.93 6.15 38.26
C GLN A 311 27.08 5.72 37.35
N TYR A 312 27.15 6.29 36.13
CA TYR A 312 28.27 6.06 35.23
C TYR A 312 29.60 6.43 35.86
N ALA A 313 29.70 7.62 36.48
CA ALA A 313 30.93 8.07 37.16
C ALA A 313 31.35 7.14 38.31
N THR A 314 30.37 6.67 39.09
CA THR A 314 30.59 5.68 40.16
C THR A 314 31.14 4.36 39.60
N LEU A 315 30.44 3.78 38.60
CA LEU A 315 30.86 2.53 37.97
C LEU A 315 32.20 2.66 37.23
N TYR A 316 32.47 3.84 36.66
CA TYR A 316 33.77 4.11 36.03
C TYR A 316 34.90 4.09 37.04
N ASN A 317 34.73 4.70 38.21
CA ASN A 317 35.74 4.64 39.30
C ASN A 317 36.02 3.19 39.72
N GLU A 318 34.98 2.37 39.86
CA GLU A 318 35.13 0.95 40.16
C GLU A 318 35.91 0.22 39.07
N ALA A 319 35.53 0.44 37.79
CA ALA A 319 36.13 -0.24 36.65
C ALA A 319 37.62 0.08 36.46
N VAL A 320 38.04 1.32 36.72
CA VAL A 320 39.44 1.74 36.56
C VAL A 320 40.25 1.55 37.84
N GLY A 321 39.62 1.18 38.96
CA GLY A 321 40.26 0.93 40.24
C GLY A 321 40.89 2.18 40.88
N ARG A 322 40.42 3.38 40.54
CA ARG A 322 40.88 4.66 41.07
C ARG A 322 39.78 5.70 41.07
N GLU A 323 39.90 6.72 41.87
CA GLU A 323 39.01 7.88 41.87
C GLU A 323 39.29 8.77 40.64
N ALA A 324 38.64 8.46 39.53
CA ALA A 324 38.67 9.28 38.31
C ALA A 324 37.66 10.43 38.38
N TYR A 325 36.58 10.25 39.13
CA TYR A 325 35.57 11.24 39.49
C TYR A 325 35.51 11.30 41.01
N THR A 326 35.67 12.48 41.59
CA THR A 326 35.58 12.70 43.04
C THR A 326 34.12 12.55 43.53
N GLN A 327 33.93 12.33 44.82
CA GLN A 327 32.57 12.27 45.39
C GLN A 327 31.80 13.58 45.23
N GLU A 328 32.49 14.74 45.24
CA GLU A 328 31.90 16.05 45.00
C GLU A 328 31.39 16.15 43.57
N GLU A 329 32.17 15.70 42.57
CA GLU A 329 31.75 15.69 41.15
C GLU A 329 30.57 14.74 40.93
N ILE A 330 30.60 13.55 41.52
CA ILE A 330 29.47 12.59 41.45
C ILE A 330 28.22 13.21 42.06
N GLN A 331 28.34 13.97 43.15
CA GLN A 331 27.20 14.65 43.76
C GLN A 331 26.66 15.75 42.84
N LYS A 332 27.50 16.54 42.15
CA LYS A 332 27.08 17.55 41.17
C LYS A 332 26.37 16.95 39.97
N PHE A 333 26.83 15.78 39.47
CA PHE A 333 26.08 15.01 38.45
C PHE A 333 24.70 14.58 38.95
N ARG A 334 24.58 14.24 40.23
CA ARG A 334 23.35 13.73 40.82
C ARG A 334 22.32 14.81 41.11
N ASP A 335 22.74 15.96 41.65
CA ASP A 335 21.86 17.04 42.05
C ASP A 335 21.65 18.12 40.99
N GLY A 336 22.42 18.06 39.86
CA GLY A 336 22.31 19.02 38.77
C GLY A 336 22.69 20.46 39.15
N SER A 337 23.48 20.67 40.18
CA SER A 337 23.87 22.01 40.69
C SER A 337 24.74 22.80 39.71
N ASP A 338 25.45 22.13 38.82
CA ASP A 338 26.31 22.72 37.79
C ASP A 338 26.14 21.95 36.45
N PRO A 339 25.02 22.18 35.75
CA PRO A 339 24.64 21.39 34.56
C PRO A 339 25.56 21.65 33.36
N ASP A 340 26.27 22.75 33.32
CA ASP A 340 27.22 23.08 32.26
C ASP A 340 28.49 22.23 32.31
N HIS A 341 28.93 21.85 33.49
CA HIS A 341 30.14 21.05 33.70
C HIS A 341 29.85 19.61 34.12
N TYR A 342 28.73 19.38 34.83
CA TYR A 342 28.35 18.08 35.39
C TYR A 342 26.93 17.68 34.88
N ALA A 343 26.84 17.48 33.56
CA ALA A 343 25.56 17.21 32.92
C ALA A 343 25.08 15.77 33.12
N ASN A 344 23.77 15.58 33.04
CA ASN A 344 23.11 14.29 32.88
C ASN A 344 22.32 14.28 31.55
N ALA A 345 23.06 14.39 30.44
CA ALA A 345 22.44 14.42 29.12
C ALA A 345 21.95 13.04 28.67
N ARG A 346 20.73 12.95 28.16
CA ARG A 346 20.15 11.72 27.66
C ARG A 346 20.11 11.76 26.12
N TYR A 347 21.25 11.55 25.50
CA TYR A 347 21.43 11.74 24.05
C TYR A 347 20.46 10.93 23.20
N LEU A 348 20.06 9.71 23.61
CA LEU A 348 19.05 8.96 22.86
C LEU A 348 17.69 9.63 22.90
N ASP A 349 17.26 10.13 24.06
CA ASP A 349 15.97 10.80 24.20
C ASP A 349 15.96 12.13 23.43
N GLU A 350 17.12 12.82 23.38
CA GLU A 350 17.27 14.05 22.61
C GLU A 350 17.31 13.80 21.10
N VAL A 351 17.94 12.71 20.64
CA VAL A 351 18.01 12.34 19.23
C VAL A 351 16.66 11.82 18.75
N PHE A 352 15.98 10.96 19.52
CA PHE A 352 14.66 10.43 19.18
C PHE A 352 13.54 11.23 19.84
N SER A 353 13.61 12.54 19.72
CA SER A 353 12.78 13.49 20.49
C SER A 353 11.35 13.64 20.00
N ARG A 354 11.00 13.12 18.82
CA ARG A 354 9.66 13.32 18.25
C ARG A 354 9.01 12.04 17.73
N LYS A 355 7.69 12.10 17.57
CA LYS A 355 6.91 11.11 16.82
C LYS A 355 6.99 11.44 15.35
N GLY A 356 7.33 10.45 14.53
CA GLY A 356 7.41 10.61 13.08
C GLY A 356 6.02 10.61 12.45
N LEU A 357 5.46 11.79 12.16
CA LEU A 357 4.19 11.92 11.44
C LEU A 357 4.37 11.51 9.97
N GLN A 358 3.47 10.65 9.48
CA GLN A 358 3.39 10.27 8.09
C GLN A 358 1.98 10.51 7.56
N THR A 359 1.86 11.18 6.41
CA THR A 359 0.60 11.37 5.71
C THR A 359 0.77 11.05 4.24
N GLY A 360 -0.21 10.36 3.66
CA GLY A 360 -0.27 10.07 2.23
C GLY A 360 -1.66 10.41 1.71
N HIS A 361 -1.73 10.97 0.50
CA HIS A 361 -2.95 11.35 -0.18
C HIS A 361 -2.80 11.06 -1.67
N ASP A 362 -3.66 10.21 -2.21
CA ASP A 362 -3.67 9.85 -3.63
C ASP A 362 -5.08 10.09 -4.20
N VAL A 363 -5.13 10.74 -5.35
CA VAL A 363 -6.35 10.98 -6.14
C VAL A 363 -6.19 10.32 -7.49
N THR A 364 -7.15 9.53 -7.90
CA THR A 364 -7.17 8.85 -9.20
C THR A 364 -8.46 9.18 -9.94
N ILE A 365 -8.34 9.56 -11.20
CA ILE A 365 -9.45 9.81 -12.11
C ILE A 365 -9.30 8.83 -13.27
N ASN A 366 -10.31 8.02 -13.53
CA ASN A 366 -10.29 7.13 -14.68
C ASN A 366 -11.65 7.11 -15.39
N GLY A 367 -11.64 6.74 -16.66
CA GLY A 367 -12.82 6.63 -17.49
C GLY A 367 -12.47 6.37 -18.94
N GLY A 368 -13.49 6.35 -19.78
CA GLY A 368 -13.31 6.18 -21.22
C GLY A 368 -14.42 5.41 -21.90
N ASN A 369 -14.21 5.13 -23.15
CA ASN A 369 -15.07 4.28 -23.99
C ASN A 369 -14.24 3.14 -24.59
N ALA A 370 -14.80 2.39 -25.52
CA ALA A 370 -14.10 1.27 -26.18
C ALA A 370 -12.80 1.72 -26.87
N GLU A 371 -12.81 2.89 -27.49
CA GLU A 371 -11.69 3.42 -28.29
C GLU A 371 -10.69 4.24 -27.46
N ASN A 372 -11.16 5.00 -26.47
CA ASN A 372 -10.36 5.94 -25.72
C ASN A 372 -10.51 5.71 -24.21
N LYS A 373 -9.43 5.37 -23.54
CA LYS A 373 -9.38 5.13 -22.09
C LYS A 373 -8.30 5.99 -21.49
N TYR A 374 -8.57 6.57 -20.31
CA TYR A 374 -7.63 7.40 -19.61
C TYR A 374 -7.63 7.13 -18.11
N MET A 375 -6.45 7.28 -17.52
CA MET A 375 -6.23 7.31 -16.09
C MET A 375 -5.28 8.46 -15.76
N VAL A 376 -5.66 9.28 -14.80
CA VAL A 376 -4.83 10.37 -14.26
C VAL A 376 -4.76 10.20 -12.76
N SER A 377 -3.54 10.27 -12.19
CA SER A 377 -3.35 10.22 -10.75
C SER A 377 -2.45 11.34 -10.25
N PHE A 378 -2.68 11.76 -9.01
CA PHE A 378 -1.84 12.67 -8.25
C PHE A 378 -1.66 12.10 -6.85
N GLY A 379 -0.42 12.06 -6.38
CA GLY A 379 -0.08 11.61 -5.05
C GLY A 379 0.78 12.62 -4.30
N TYR A 380 0.56 12.70 -3.00
CA TYR A 380 1.36 13.45 -2.05
C TYR A 380 1.71 12.58 -0.86
N LEU A 381 2.99 12.55 -0.50
CA LEU A 381 3.50 11.86 0.68
C LEU A 381 4.34 12.84 1.48
N LYS A 382 4.09 12.92 2.79
CA LYS A 382 4.96 13.58 3.76
C LYS A 382 5.32 12.61 4.87
N GLN A 383 6.60 12.50 5.16
CA GLN A 383 7.15 11.73 6.27
C GLN A 383 8.04 12.63 7.11
N ASN A 384 7.71 12.79 8.38
CA ASN A 384 8.61 13.33 9.37
C ASN A 384 9.31 12.16 10.06
N GLY A 385 10.63 12.23 10.21
CA GLY A 385 11.39 11.23 10.98
C GLY A 385 11.17 11.36 12.48
N ILE A 386 11.55 10.33 13.22
CA ILE A 386 11.61 10.33 14.67
C ILE A 386 12.80 11.18 15.20
N VAL A 387 13.75 11.50 14.32
CA VAL A 387 14.85 12.43 14.55
C VAL A 387 14.49 13.78 13.92
N GLU A 388 14.75 14.87 14.61
CA GLU A 388 14.50 16.21 14.12
C GLU A 388 15.30 16.52 12.84
N LYS A 389 14.76 17.32 11.94
CA LYS A 389 15.33 17.64 10.60
C LYS A 389 15.47 16.45 9.65
N ASN A 390 15.00 15.28 10.02
CA ASN A 390 14.97 14.12 9.12
C ASN A 390 13.58 13.98 8.52
N ASP A 391 13.37 14.57 7.36
CA ASP A 391 12.05 14.72 6.73
C ASP A 391 12.11 14.35 5.25
N TYR A 392 11.00 13.88 4.71
CA TYR A 392 10.82 13.59 3.29
C TYR A 392 9.45 14.05 2.80
N GLN A 393 9.44 14.60 1.59
CA GLN A 393 8.22 14.94 0.87
C GLN A 393 8.32 14.39 -0.55
N ARG A 394 7.20 13.85 -1.06
CA ARG A 394 7.11 13.37 -2.44
C ARG A 394 5.80 13.83 -3.06
N TYR A 395 5.88 14.29 -4.29
CA TYR A 395 4.75 14.56 -5.18
C TYR A 395 4.90 13.67 -6.40
N ASN A 396 3.84 13.02 -6.81
CA ASN A 396 3.80 12.21 -8.02
C ASN A 396 2.58 12.55 -8.85
N ALA A 397 2.73 12.51 -10.16
CA ALA A 397 1.65 12.65 -11.11
C ALA A 397 1.82 11.62 -12.22
N ARG A 398 0.73 11.04 -12.68
CA ARG A 398 0.72 10.07 -13.78
C ARG A 398 -0.46 10.30 -14.69
N VAL A 399 -0.23 10.12 -16.01
CA VAL A 399 -1.26 10.11 -17.04
C VAL A 399 -1.03 8.91 -17.93
N ASN A 400 -1.99 8.01 -18.01
CA ASN A 400 -2.00 6.85 -18.89
C ASN A 400 -3.19 6.96 -19.84
N LEU A 401 -2.91 6.96 -21.15
CA LEU A 401 -3.89 7.07 -22.22
C LEU A 401 -3.79 5.84 -23.11
N ILE A 402 -4.92 5.29 -23.48
CA ILE A 402 -5.03 4.23 -24.50
C ILE A 402 -6.02 4.73 -25.56
N ASN A 403 -5.57 4.77 -26.81
CA ASN A 403 -6.37 5.21 -27.95
C ASN A 403 -6.31 4.15 -29.05
N GLU A 404 -7.44 3.65 -29.49
CA GLU A 404 -7.55 2.87 -30.71
C GLU A 404 -7.72 3.84 -31.88
N ILE A 405 -6.63 4.07 -32.63
CA ILE A 405 -6.60 5.05 -33.73
C ILE A 405 -7.35 4.53 -34.94
N LEU A 406 -7.18 3.25 -35.23
CA LEU A 406 -7.86 2.49 -36.27
C LEU A 406 -8.10 1.07 -35.75
N PRO A 407 -9.04 0.30 -36.30
CA PRO A 407 -9.24 -1.11 -35.94
C PRO A 407 -7.91 -1.88 -35.99
N GLY A 408 -7.48 -2.42 -34.84
CA GLY A 408 -6.23 -3.14 -34.71
C GLY A 408 -4.97 -2.28 -34.55
N LEU A 409 -5.07 -0.93 -34.53
CA LEU A 409 -3.96 -0.01 -34.27
C LEU A 409 -4.21 0.76 -32.96
N LYS A 410 -3.46 0.41 -31.92
CA LYS A 410 -3.59 0.98 -30.57
C LYS A 410 -2.37 1.79 -30.20
N LEU A 411 -2.56 3.02 -29.75
CA LEU A 411 -1.56 3.89 -29.16
C LEU A 411 -1.74 3.93 -27.63
N THR A 412 -0.69 3.59 -26.91
CA THR A 412 -0.63 3.75 -25.45
C THR A 412 0.41 4.78 -25.10
N SER A 413 -0.02 5.87 -24.47
CA SER A 413 0.87 6.94 -24.00
C SER A 413 0.88 7.00 -22.48
N ARG A 414 2.06 7.00 -21.89
CA ARG A 414 2.25 7.09 -20.44
C ARG A 414 3.22 8.21 -20.12
N LEU A 415 2.81 9.09 -19.24
CA LEU A 415 3.62 10.17 -18.71
C LEU A 415 3.57 10.12 -17.18
N SER A 416 4.72 10.11 -16.52
CA SER A 416 4.79 10.21 -15.07
C SER A 416 5.89 11.15 -14.62
N GLY A 417 5.60 11.95 -13.60
CA GLY A 417 6.54 12.84 -12.94
C GLY A 417 6.58 12.58 -11.45
N VAL A 418 7.77 12.57 -10.86
CA VAL A 418 7.97 12.42 -9.41
C VAL A 418 8.95 13.50 -8.97
N TYR A 419 8.58 14.24 -7.93
CA TYR A 419 9.49 15.12 -7.20
C TYR A 419 9.58 14.65 -5.75
N GLY A 420 10.79 14.38 -5.28
CA GLY A 420 11.09 14.03 -3.90
C GLY A 420 12.11 14.98 -3.30
N ASN A 421 11.96 15.33 -2.02
CA ASN A 421 12.99 16.07 -1.29
C ASN A 421 13.25 15.44 0.05
N ARG A 422 14.48 14.98 0.27
CA ARG A 422 14.95 14.41 1.53
C ARG A 422 15.83 15.41 2.25
N LYS A 423 15.54 15.60 3.55
CA LYS A 423 16.34 16.42 4.46
C LYS A 423 16.86 15.57 5.61
N GLU A 424 18.10 15.77 5.98
CA GLU A 424 18.73 15.08 7.11
C GLU A 424 19.61 16.05 7.91
N PRO A 425 19.75 15.85 9.23
CA PRO A 425 20.75 16.57 10.00
C PRO A 425 22.16 16.07 9.61
N MET A 426 23.16 16.92 9.79
CA MET A 426 24.56 16.54 9.61
C MET A 426 25.09 15.83 10.88
N ALA A 427 26.22 15.14 10.70
CA ALA A 427 26.97 14.49 11.79
C ALA A 427 28.44 14.93 11.84
N PRO A 428 29.13 14.80 12.97
CA PRO A 428 30.56 15.00 13.01
C PRO A 428 31.28 13.89 12.24
N GLY A 429 32.27 14.22 11.45
CA GLY A 429 33.28 13.26 10.99
C GLY A 429 33.35 12.94 9.53
N GLY A 430 32.64 13.56 8.63
CA GLY A 430 32.98 13.30 7.25
C GLY A 430 31.88 13.53 6.21
N ASP A 431 32.33 13.71 4.98
CA ASP A 431 31.50 14.05 3.84
C ASP A 431 30.80 12.82 3.26
N ASP A 432 31.39 11.64 3.44
CA ASP A 432 30.94 10.38 2.87
C ASP A 432 30.28 9.43 3.89
N ALA A 433 30.20 9.87 5.17
CA ALA A 433 29.58 9.06 6.21
C ALA A 433 28.05 9.16 6.19
N ASP A 434 27.39 8.06 6.51
CA ASP A 434 25.96 8.09 6.79
C ASP A 434 25.71 8.92 8.07
N ASN A 435 25.30 10.17 7.88
CA ASN A 435 25.11 11.13 8.98
C ASN A 435 24.19 10.59 10.08
N MET A 436 23.07 9.97 9.70
CA MET A 436 22.12 9.41 10.67
C MET A 436 22.71 8.25 11.47
N LEU A 437 23.45 7.36 10.80
CA LEU A 437 24.13 6.25 11.48
C LEU A 437 25.16 6.76 12.48
N VAL A 438 25.96 7.76 12.09
CA VAL A 438 26.97 8.37 12.95
C VAL A 438 26.33 9.04 14.17
N LEU A 439 25.25 9.80 13.99
CA LEU A 439 24.51 10.42 15.11
C LEU A 439 24.00 9.39 16.11
N ILE A 440 23.35 8.33 15.62
CA ILE A 440 22.80 7.25 16.44
C ILE A 440 23.93 6.49 17.15
N GLN A 441 25.02 6.15 16.44
CA GLN A 441 26.17 5.48 17.05
C GLN A 441 26.79 6.30 18.18
N LYS A 442 26.93 7.62 18.00
CA LYS A 442 27.48 8.49 19.03
C LYS A 442 26.52 8.63 20.23
N ALA A 443 25.21 8.72 19.97
CA ALA A 443 24.20 8.73 21.04
C ALA A 443 24.19 7.43 21.87
N LEU A 444 24.48 6.30 21.24
CA LEU A 444 24.62 4.99 21.93
C LEU A 444 25.93 4.80 22.66
N ARG A 445 27.02 5.45 22.23
CA ARG A 445 28.37 5.17 22.71
C ARG A 445 28.89 6.17 23.74
N PHE A 446 28.34 7.38 23.72
CA PHE A 446 28.86 8.44 24.57
C PHE A 446 28.04 8.56 25.86
N PRO A 447 28.68 8.59 27.02
CA PRO A 447 28.01 8.93 28.27
C PRO A 447 27.56 10.40 28.24
N GLY A 448 26.46 10.71 28.91
CA GLY A 448 25.85 12.03 28.94
C GLY A 448 26.58 13.08 29.81
N LEU A 449 27.89 13.02 29.87
CA LEU A 449 28.74 13.89 30.73
C LEU A 449 28.79 15.36 30.27
N THR A 450 28.39 15.64 29.03
CA THR A 450 28.44 16.97 28.42
C THR A 450 27.04 17.39 28.01
N PRO A 451 26.58 18.59 28.34
CA PRO A 451 25.26 19.06 27.89
C PRO A 451 25.26 19.29 26.40
N THR A 452 24.07 19.23 25.76
CA THR A 452 23.92 19.53 24.34
C THR A 452 24.18 21.01 24.05
N ILE A 453 23.63 21.89 24.89
CA ILE A 453 23.80 23.36 24.85
C ILE A 453 24.07 23.82 26.27
N LEU A 454 25.06 24.68 26.43
CA LEU A 454 25.42 25.31 27.70
C LEU A 454 24.58 26.56 27.95
N SER A 455 24.65 27.09 29.17
CA SER A 455 23.92 28.28 29.59
C SER A 455 24.28 29.55 28.78
N ASP A 456 25.52 29.60 28.25
CA ASP A 456 25.99 30.68 27.36
C ASP A 456 25.55 30.53 25.89
N GLY A 457 24.78 29.50 25.58
CA GLY A 457 24.31 29.17 24.20
C GLY A 457 25.35 28.44 23.36
N SER A 458 26.54 28.14 23.85
CA SER A 458 27.51 27.33 23.12
C SER A 458 27.12 25.86 23.12
N PHE A 459 27.58 25.09 22.12
CA PHE A 459 27.33 23.66 22.06
C PHE A 459 28.34 22.90 22.92
N GLY A 460 27.88 21.84 23.58
CA GLY A 460 28.76 20.95 24.28
C GLY A 460 29.82 20.34 23.35
N ALA A 461 31.11 20.38 23.76
CA ALA A 461 32.20 19.87 22.92
C ALA A 461 32.14 18.33 22.73
N GLY A 462 31.54 17.61 23.69
CA GLY A 462 31.49 16.17 23.70
C GLY A 462 32.85 15.51 23.92
N ARG A 463 32.86 14.20 24.03
CA ARG A 463 34.08 13.42 24.35
C ARG A 463 35.19 13.57 23.31
N GLU A 464 34.84 13.65 22.04
CA GLU A 464 35.79 13.74 20.90
C GLU A 464 36.08 15.18 20.49
N LEU A 465 35.53 16.16 21.20
CA LEU A 465 35.65 17.59 20.90
C LEU A 465 35.10 17.99 19.52
N HIS A 466 34.15 17.22 18.99
CA HIS A 466 33.47 17.45 17.71
C HIS A 466 31.98 17.76 17.87
N GLY A 467 31.56 18.13 19.06
CA GLY A 467 30.15 18.36 19.38
C GLY A 467 29.39 17.08 19.78
N THR A 468 28.28 17.26 20.47
CA THR A 468 27.40 16.17 20.89
C THR A 468 26.44 15.74 19.73
N PRO A 469 25.87 14.51 19.73
CA PRO A 469 24.92 14.09 18.71
C PRO A 469 23.73 15.05 18.56
N ALA A 470 23.11 15.42 19.67
CA ALA A 470 21.98 16.33 19.65
C ALA A 470 22.38 17.77 19.28
N GLY A 471 23.62 18.20 19.62
CA GLY A 471 24.15 19.50 19.18
C GLY A 471 24.23 19.63 17.67
N TRP A 472 24.62 18.59 16.95
CA TRP A 472 24.60 18.56 15.49
C TRP A 472 23.19 18.66 14.92
N ILE A 473 22.22 18.00 15.50
CA ILE A 473 20.81 18.10 15.09
C ILE A 473 20.30 19.53 15.25
N LYS A 474 20.69 20.21 16.35
CA LYS A 474 20.26 21.60 16.65
C LYS A 474 21.06 22.67 15.89
N SER A 475 22.26 22.32 15.37
CA SER A 475 23.08 23.25 14.57
C SER A 475 22.39 23.63 13.25
N ASP A 476 22.88 24.67 12.56
CA ASP A 476 22.39 25.09 11.24
C ASP A 476 22.86 24.17 10.11
N SER A 477 23.59 23.11 10.44
CA SER A 477 24.09 22.14 9.47
C SER A 477 22.94 21.29 8.91
N PHE A 478 23.00 21.00 7.60
CA PHE A 478 21.97 20.20 6.92
C PHE A 478 22.51 19.42 5.73
N TYR A 479 21.81 18.35 5.41
CA TYR A 479 21.85 17.64 4.15
C TYR A 479 20.48 17.75 3.48
N GLU A 480 20.43 18.10 2.21
CA GLU A 480 19.22 18.22 1.41
C GLU A 480 19.43 17.59 0.03
N ASN A 481 18.48 16.76 -0.41
CA ASN A 481 18.57 16.04 -1.67
C ASN A 481 17.23 16.05 -2.41
N PRO A 482 16.90 17.15 -3.10
CA PRO A 482 15.76 17.17 -4.01
C PRO A 482 16.08 16.41 -5.31
N GLU A 483 15.16 15.55 -5.74
CA GLU A 483 15.24 14.82 -7.00
C GLU A 483 13.93 14.97 -7.78
N PHE A 484 14.01 15.24 -9.06
CA PHE A 484 12.90 15.25 -9.99
C PHE A 484 13.14 14.21 -11.08
N SER A 485 12.15 13.36 -11.33
CA SER A 485 12.16 12.37 -12.40
C SER A 485 10.94 12.51 -13.29
N LEU A 486 11.14 12.54 -14.60
CA LEU A 486 10.09 12.55 -15.63
C LEU A 486 10.28 11.33 -16.51
N ASN A 487 9.24 10.52 -16.68
CA ASN A 487 9.21 9.40 -17.60
C ASN A 487 8.09 9.58 -18.62
N ALA A 488 8.44 9.54 -19.90
CA ALA A 488 7.51 9.52 -21.01
C ALA A 488 7.70 8.26 -21.83
N ASN A 489 6.63 7.49 -22.03
CA ASN A 489 6.60 6.23 -22.75
C ASN A 489 5.45 6.22 -23.75
N VAL A 490 5.74 5.91 -24.98
CA VAL A 490 4.76 5.77 -26.06
C VAL A 490 4.92 4.39 -26.68
N ARG A 491 3.84 3.63 -26.71
CA ARG A 491 3.76 2.30 -27.32
C ARG A 491 2.71 2.29 -28.42
N LEU A 492 3.07 1.77 -29.56
CA LEU A 492 2.18 1.52 -30.70
C LEU A 492 2.08 0.02 -30.91
N ASP A 493 0.86 -0.52 -30.85
CA ASP A 493 0.56 -1.90 -31.15
C ASP A 493 -0.30 -1.98 -32.40
N TYR A 494 0.10 -2.79 -33.38
CA TYR A 494 -0.61 -2.98 -34.63
C TYR A 494 -0.82 -4.46 -34.94
N ASN A 495 -2.06 -4.86 -35.11
CA ASN A 495 -2.49 -6.20 -35.47
C ASN A 495 -2.99 -6.23 -36.93
N PRO A 496 -2.06 -6.31 -37.94
CA PRO A 496 -2.48 -6.32 -39.35
C PRO A 496 -3.31 -7.54 -39.75
N ILE A 497 -3.06 -8.67 -39.07
CA ILE A 497 -3.83 -9.92 -39.18
C ILE A 497 -4.03 -10.54 -37.80
N LYS A 498 -5.01 -11.40 -37.65
CA LYS A 498 -5.43 -11.98 -36.37
C LYS A 498 -4.29 -12.58 -35.53
N ASP A 499 -3.31 -13.21 -36.15
CA ASP A 499 -2.29 -14.00 -35.48
C ASP A 499 -0.93 -13.25 -35.38
N LEU A 500 -0.83 -11.99 -35.90
CA LEU A 500 0.40 -11.19 -35.92
C LEU A 500 0.20 -9.87 -35.15
N GLN A 501 1.08 -9.64 -34.18
CA GLN A 501 1.18 -8.37 -33.48
C GLN A 501 2.54 -7.72 -33.75
N LEU A 502 2.54 -6.48 -34.17
CA LEU A 502 3.70 -5.61 -34.30
C LEU A 502 3.63 -4.57 -33.21
N SER A 503 4.71 -4.41 -32.44
CA SER A 503 4.75 -3.41 -31.37
C SER A 503 6.01 -2.56 -31.48
N ALA A 504 5.89 -1.26 -31.24
CA ALA A 504 7.00 -0.33 -31.12
C ALA A 504 6.86 0.49 -29.83
N ILE A 505 7.93 0.63 -29.06
CA ILE A 505 7.99 1.42 -27.83
C ILE A 505 9.12 2.41 -27.94
N GLY A 506 8.82 3.69 -27.70
CA GLY A 506 9.81 4.75 -27.48
C GLY A 506 9.65 5.31 -26.08
N ALA A 507 10.74 5.42 -25.32
CA ALA A 507 10.70 6.04 -24.01
C ALA A 507 11.87 6.99 -23.76
N TYR A 508 11.59 7.99 -22.95
CA TYR A 508 12.52 9.01 -22.49
C TYR A 508 12.35 9.22 -21.00
N THR A 509 13.41 8.99 -20.24
CA THR A 509 13.46 9.28 -18.81
C THR A 509 14.49 10.37 -18.56
N TYR A 510 14.08 11.41 -17.85
CA TYR A 510 14.92 12.51 -17.39
C TYR A 510 14.89 12.55 -15.87
N THR A 511 16.05 12.42 -15.25
CA THR A 511 16.20 12.57 -13.79
C THR A 511 17.19 13.70 -13.53
N ASN A 512 16.80 14.65 -12.68
CA ASN A 512 17.66 15.71 -12.17
C ASN A 512 17.65 15.64 -10.65
N GLY A 513 18.83 15.45 -10.06
CA GLY A 513 19.02 15.41 -8.62
C GLY A 513 20.00 16.49 -8.16
N GLU A 514 19.73 17.03 -6.99
CA GLU A 514 20.63 17.93 -6.30
C GLU A 514 21.03 17.32 -4.96
N GLU A 515 22.27 17.58 -4.56
CA GLU A 515 22.76 17.20 -3.24
C GLU A 515 23.47 18.43 -2.64
N ARG A 516 22.91 18.92 -1.53
CA ARG A 516 23.43 20.09 -0.81
C ARG A 516 23.82 19.64 0.59
N THR A 517 25.10 19.76 0.89
CA THR A 517 25.68 19.44 2.20
C THR A 517 26.26 20.70 2.80
N TYR A 518 25.65 21.23 3.85
CA TYR A 518 26.13 22.41 4.54
C TYR A 518 26.56 22.06 5.96
N ARG A 519 27.79 22.39 6.30
CA ARG A 519 28.32 22.38 7.66
C ARG A 519 28.41 23.80 8.19
N SER A 520 27.69 24.09 9.24
CA SER A 520 27.77 25.36 9.92
C SER A 520 29.01 25.45 10.81
N THR A 521 29.47 26.66 11.04
CA THR A 521 30.41 26.93 12.13
C THR A 521 29.66 26.78 13.46
N MET A 522 30.23 26.02 14.40
CA MET A 522 29.66 25.79 15.72
C MET A 522 30.63 26.30 16.82
N LYS A 523 30.13 27.18 17.69
CA LYS A 523 30.86 27.55 18.91
C LYS A 523 30.65 26.43 19.94
N LEU A 524 31.72 25.78 20.33
CA LEU A 524 31.71 24.72 21.34
C LEU A 524 32.16 25.27 22.71
N SER A 525 31.86 24.53 23.78
CA SER A 525 32.32 24.85 25.14
C SER A 525 33.85 24.95 25.21
N GLY A 526 34.35 25.86 26.06
CA GLY A 526 35.76 26.12 26.21
C GLY A 526 36.38 26.95 25.07
N ASP A 527 35.61 27.91 24.52
CA ASP A 527 36.01 28.84 23.45
C ASP A 527 36.51 28.18 22.15
N ARG A 528 36.12 26.94 21.95
CA ARG A 528 36.45 26.21 20.72
C ARG A 528 35.48 26.55 19.60
N VAL A 529 35.99 26.57 18.39
CA VAL A 529 35.18 26.75 17.18
C VAL A 529 35.39 25.55 16.27
N LEU A 530 34.30 24.86 16.00
CA LEU A 530 34.27 23.82 14.98
C LEU A 530 33.88 24.46 13.64
N GLY A 531 34.81 24.40 12.70
CA GLY A 531 34.65 25.05 11.39
C GLY A 531 35.96 25.01 10.63
N PRO A 532 36.09 25.79 9.54
CA PRO A 532 35.11 26.74 9.02
C PRO A 532 33.84 26.09 8.48
N SER A 533 32.77 26.91 8.32
CA SER A 533 31.57 26.49 7.59
C SER A 533 31.90 26.09 6.17
N GLU A 534 31.25 25.08 5.64
CA GLU A 534 31.48 24.55 4.28
C GLU A 534 30.14 24.18 3.62
N LEU A 535 29.98 24.56 2.36
CA LEU A 535 28.90 24.09 1.49
C LEU A 535 29.48 23.31 0.33
N LYS A 536 28.96 22.10 0.13
CA LYS A 536 29.12 21.32 -1.11
C LYS A 536 27.77 21.27 -1.79
N HIS A 537 27.76 21.56 -3.09
CA HIS A 537 26.57 21.50 -3.91
C HIS A 537 26.87 20.72 -5.18
N LYS A 538 26.20 19.59 -5.35
CA LYS A 538 26.28 18.72 -6.52
C LYS A 538 24.94 18.74 -7.23
N MET A 539 24.98 18.92 -8.55
CA MET A 539 23.81 18.82 -9.43
C MET A 539 24.10 17.78 -10.50
N GLY A 540 23.25 16.78 -10.58
CA GLY A 540 23.41 15.69 -11.53
C GLY A 540 22.17 15.48 -12.37
N LYS A 541 22.36 15.15 -13.64
CA LYS A 541 21.26 14.75 -14.52
C LYS A 541 21.56 13.43 -15.21
N THR A 542 20.54 12.58 -15.28
CA THR A 542 20.54 11.35 -16.06
C THR A 542 19.48 11.43 -17.14
N ILE A 543 19.86 11.11 -18.36
CA ILE A 543 18.94 10.97 -19.49
C ILE A 543 19.02 9.54 -19.96
N TYR A 544 17.90 8.81 -19.91
CA TYR A 544 17.79 7.47 -20.44
C TYR A 544 16.80 7.46 -21.61
N LYS A 545 17.20 6.87 -22.71
CA LYS A 545 16.39 6.72 -23.91
C LYS A 545 16.33 5.26 -24.29
N THR A 546 15.18 4.79 -24.71
CA THR A 546 15.03 3.45 -25.27
C THR A 546 14.09 3.46 -26.46
N PHE A 547 14.42 2.59 -27.41
CA PHE A 547 13.54 2.22 -28.51
C PHE A 547 13.51 0.69 -28.60
N GLN A 548 12.31 0.13 -28.70
CA GLN A 548 12.09 -1.30 -28.82
C GLN A 548 11.09 -1.54 -29.93
N ALA A 549 11.32 -2.56 -30.75
CA ALA A 549 10.37 -3.00 -31.77
C ALA A 549 10.29 -4.53 -31.71
N THR A 550 9.07 -5.06 -31.72
CA THR A 550 8.82 -6.51 -31.67
C THR A 550 7.79 -6.92 -32.72
N ALA A 551 7.94 -8.12 -33.24
CA ALA A 551 6.98 -8.81 -34.07
C ALA A 551 6.69 -10.16 -33.43
N GLU A 552 5.45 -10.41 -33.06
CA GLU A 552 4.99 -11.64 -32.44
C GLU A 552 3.94 -12.30 -33.32
N TYR A 553 4.17 -13.56 -33.69
CA TYR A 553 3.23 -14.36 -34.47
C TYR A 553 2.83 -15.60 -33.69
N ASN A 554 1.53 -15.73 -33.37
CA ASN A 554 0.99 -16.84 -32.60
C ASN A 554 -0.09 -17.56 -33.43
N LYS A 555 0.15 -18.85 -33.73
CA LYS A 555 -0.76 -19.66 -34.54
C LYS A 555 -1.13 -20.96 -33.84
N THR A 556 -2.43 -21.22 -33.73
CA THR A 556 -2.94 -22.52 -33.27
C THR A 556 -3.47 -23.31 -34.47
N ILE A 557 -2.93 -24.52 -34.66
CA ILE A 557 -3.34 -25.45 -35.72
C ILE A 557 -3.67 -26.78 -35.05
N GLY A 558 -4.95 -27.17 -35.08
CA GLY A 558 -5.41 -28.34 -34.34
C GLY A 558 -5.17 -28.18 -32.83
N GLY A 559 -4.50 -29.12 -32.19
CA GLY A 559 -4.14 -29.07 -30.76
C GLY A 559 -2.76 -28.44 -30.46
N HIS A 560 -2.08 -27.81 -31.44
CA HIS A 560 -0.72 -27.27 -31.29
C HIS A 560 -0.70 -25.77 -31.47
N THR A 561 -0.06 -25.05 -30.53
CA THR A 561 0.17 -23.61 -30.63
C THR A 561 1.64 -23.33 -30.90
N PHE A 562 1.92 -22.57 -31.95
CA PHE A 562 3.25 -22.10 -32.33
C PHE A 562 3.36 -20.61 -32.07
N GLY A 563 4.39 -20.20 -31.33
CA GLY A 563 4.72 -18.79 -31.06
C GLY A 563 6.11 -18.45 -31.57
N ILE A 564 6.25 -17.36 -32.31
CA ILE A 564 7.52 -16.82 -32.78
C ILE A 564 7.56 -15.35 -32.37
N LEU A 565 8.60 -14.95 -31.64
CA LEU A 565 8.88 -13.57 -31.27
C LEU A 565 10.25 -13.14 -31.83
N ALA A 566 10.26 -12.05 -32.59
CA ALA A 566 11.47 -11.38 -33.01
C ALA A 566 11.45 -9.94 -32.48
N GLY A 567 12.60 -9.44 -32.02
CA GLY A 567 12.66 -8.10 -31.44
C GLY A 567 14.01 -7.43 -31.65
N TYR A 568 13.96 -6.11 -31.60
CA TYR A 568 15.12 -5.20 -31.57
C TYR A 568 14.96 -4.24 -30.40
N SER A 569 16.05 -3.99 -29.65
CA SER A 569 16.10 -3.01 -28.57
C SER A 569 17.36 -2.17 -28.68
N TRP A 570 17.20 -0.89 -28.48
CA TRP A 570 18.28 0.09 -28.36
C TRP A 570 18.06 0.93 -27.10
N GLU A 571 19.13 1.13 -26.34
CA GLU A 571 19.13 1.88 -25.11
C GLU A 571 20.37 2.77 -25.02
N GLN A 572 20.19 3.94 -24.45
CA GLN A 572 21.27 4.90 -24.18
C GLN A 572 21.04 5.56 -22.84
N GLU A 573 22.09 5.65 -22.02
CA GLU A 573 22.10 6.39 -20.77
C GLU A 573 23.23 7.42 -20.81
N ASP A 574 22.90 8.68 -20.54
CA ASP A 574 23.84 9.79 -20.39
C ASP A 574 23.73 10.33 -18.95
N TYR A 575 24.81 10.25 -18.20
CA TYR A 575 24.92 10.86 -16.87
C TYR A 575 25.92 12.00 -16.92
N ARG A 576 25.54 13.15 -16.34
CA ARG A 576 26.41 14.32 -16.19
C ARG A 576 26.16 14.95 -14.84
N TYR A 577 27.21 15.45 -14.21
CA TYR A 577 27.10 16.21 -12.99
C TYR A 577 28.06 17.39 -12.98
N VAL A 578 27.77 18.34 -12.12
CA VAL A 578 28.66 19.43 -11.74
C VAL A 578 28.63 19.54 -10.22
N GLN A 579 29.78 19.71 -9.60
CA GLN A 579 29.91 19.91 -8.17
C GLN A 579 30.74 21.15 -7.89
N GLY A 580 30.31 21.94 -6.91
CA GLY A 580 31.07 23.06 -6.40
C GLY A 580 31.10 23.04 -4.87
N SER A 581 32.20 23.51 -4.28
CA SER A 581 32.28 23.75 -2.85
C SER A 581 32.99 25.07 -2.54
N ARG A 582 32.54 25.69 -1.44
CA ARG A 582 33.19 26.83 -0.78
C ARG A 582 33.09 26.73 0.71
N ASP A 583 34.02 27.38 1.39
CA ASP A 583 34.07 27.46 2.85
C ASP A 583 34.04 28.92 3.35
N LYS A 584 34.18 29.10 4.66
CA LYS A 584 34.30 30.41 5.34
C LYS A 584 33.16 31.36 4.99
N PHE A 585 31.94 30.90 5.17
CA PHE A 585 30.75 31.73 5.02
C PHE A 585 30.71 32.83 6.10
N PRO A 586 30.22 34.02 5.79
CA PRO A 586 30.20 35.14 6.75
C PRO A 586 29.24 34.92 7.91
N GLY A 587 28.31 33.99 7.77
CA GLY A 587 27.35 33.53 8.77
C GLY A 587 26.72 32.23 8.33
N ASN A 588 25.93 31.61 9.21
CA ASN A 588 25.24 30.36 8.90
C ASN A 588 23.94 30.57 8.09
N ASP A 589 23.47 31.80 7.95
CA ASP A 589 22.17 32.16 7.35
C ASP A 589 22.15 32.13 5.81
N LEU A 590 23.34 32.16 5.19
CA LEU A 590 23.50 32.29 3.74
C LEU A 590 24.27 31.11 3.11
N PRO A 591 23.74 29.88 3.16
CA PRO A 591 24.42 28.70 2.62
C PRO A 591 24.25 28.62 1.07
N TYR A 592 24.76 29.62 0.38
CA TYR A 592 24.82 29.68 -1.09
C TYR A 592 26.27 29.79 -1.56
N LEU A 593 26.65 29.04 -2.61
CA LEU A 593 28.06 29.00 -3.07
C LEU A 593 28.68 30.37 -3.28
N ASN A 594 27.93 31.35 -3.79
CA ASN A 594 28.43 32.69 -4.03
C ASN A 594 28.73 33.52 -2.79
N ALA A 595 28.22 33.09 -1.60
CA ALA A 595 28.46 33.78 -0.33
C ALA A 595 29.73 33.26 0.40
N GLY A 596 30.25 32.08 0.05
CA GLY A 596 31.48 31.54 0.61
C GLY A 596 32.74 32.18 0.06
N SER A 597 33.87 32.04 0.78
CA SER A 597 35.16 32.53 0.36
C SER A 597 35.60 31.92 -0.98
N PRO A 598 36.17 32.69 -1.89
CA PRO A 598 36.74 32.15 -3.13
C PRO A 598 38.08 31.44 -2.92
N ASP A 599 38.75 31.60 -1.75
CA ASP A 599 40.12 31.13 -1.53
C ASP A 599 40.27 29.61 -1.67
N ASN A 600 39.27 28.85 -1.17
CA ASN A 600 39.28 27.37 -1.17
C ASN A 600 38.16 26.79 -2.05
N GLN A 601 37.75 27.52 -3.10
CA GLN A 601 36.74 26.99 -3.99
C GLN A 601 37.24 25.76 -4.75
N LYS A 602 36.37 24.76 -4.86
CA LYS A 602 36.60 23.57 -5.68
C LYS A 602 35.45 23.43 -6.68
N SER A 603 35.74 22.92 -7.85
CA SER A 603 34.75 22.56 -8.87
C SER A 603 35.15 21.27 -9.55
N GLU A 604 34.21 20.44 -9.86
CA GLU A 604 34.37 19.16 -10.54
C GLU A 604 33.27 18.96 -11.59
#